data_c9582e210bec48cd3fc75f74d393163b
#
_entry.id   c9582e210bec48cd3fc75f74d393163b
#
_cell.length_a   1.000
_cell.length_b   1.000
_cell.length_c   1.000
_cell.angle_alpha   90.00
_cell.angle_beta   90.00
_cell.angle_gamma   90.00
#
_symmetry.space_group_name_H-M   'P 1'
#
loop_
_entity.id
_entity.type
_entity.pdbx_description
1 polymer ?
#
loop_
_entity_poly.entity_id
_entity_poly.type
_entity_poly.pdbx_seq_one_letter_code
_entity_poly.pdbx_strand_id
1 'polypeptide(L)'
;PEYKEKLQSLIKKLILDNNSYYTIDRVSNQTIKNILIDIMNNKSIKPLEVNGTKVFGAMDRAVYFNGKDGKVVVSMHSSRVANFETMNGENIKGWYTGDGMTYIYGKDSSAFTEFWPTVDDYHLPGVTNSLNPRGDKSGERRMIGFVSPKSFVGGVETGREAFVGMDMISWNKQTEMKKSWFMIDGVTLAIASNIDSRDGIIHTTVDNRILEDGKIYLDGKQLKEEITIQNPKNLSINFNENYPDENIGYKIVEAPEVVVKVTENKGSWKDIGGSSDKEITKKY
;
A
#
# COMPACT_ATOMS: atom_id res chain seq x y z
N PRO A 1 35.33 -1.26 -1.70
CA PRO A 1 35.11 -2.21 -0.59
C PRO A 1 33.75 -1.96 0.09
N GLU A 2 33.46 -0.75 0.52
CA GLU A 2 32.25 -0.37 1.27
C GLU A 2 30.93 -0.71 0.56
N TYR A 3 30.80 -0.43 -0.73
CA TYR A 3 29.61 -0.77 -1.50
C TYR A 3 29.39 -2.28 -1.61
N LYS A 4 30.47 -3.07 -1.69
CA LYS A 4 30.36 -4.52 -1.77
C LYS A 4 29.81 -5.09 -0.48
N GLU A 5 30.30 -4.66 0.66
CA GLU A 5 29.85 -5.13 1.98
C GLU A 5 28.39 -4.74 2.23
N LYS A 6 28.04 -3.49 1.92
CA LYS A 6 26.66 -3.01 2.03
C LYS A 6 25.70 -3.77 1.11
N LEU A 7 26.11 -4.06 -0.12
CA LEU A 7 25.33 -4.85 -1.06
C LEU A 7 25.13 -6.28 -0.55
N GLN A 8 26.17 -6.93 -0.03
CA GLN A 8 26.07 -8.27 0.54
C GLN A 8 25.13 -8.31 1.76
N SER A 9 25.20 -7.29 2.63
CA SER A 9 24.32 -7.12 3.77
C SER A 9 22.85 -6.94 3.34
N LEU A 10 22.61 -6.16 2.29
CA LEU A 10 21.27 -5.97 1.70
C LEU A 10 20.73 -7.26 1.08
N ILE A 11 21.57 -7.97 0.31
CA ILE A 11 21.20 -9.27 -0.29
C ILE A 11 20.82 -10.25 0.81
N LYS A 12 21.63 -10.36 1.86
CA LYS A 12 21.35 -11.24 2.99
C LYS A 12 20.02 -10.89 3.67
N LYS A 13 19.75 -9.61 3.89
CA LYS A 13 18.46 -9.15 4.42
C LYS A 13 17.30 -9.54 3.52
N LEU A 14 17.38 -9.25 2.23
CA LEU A 14 16.31 -9.57 1.27
C LEU A 14 15.97 -11.06 1.24
N ILE A 15 16.97 -11.93 1.36
CA ILE A 15 16.74 -13.38 1.39
C ILE A 15 16.11 -13.81 2.72
N LEU A 16 16.53 -13.22 3.84
CA LEU A 16 16.00 -13.55 5.17
C LEU A 16 14.58 -13.01 5.40
N ASP A 17 14.28 -11.81 4.90
CA ASP A 17 12.97 -11.18 5.08
C ASP A 17 11.89 -11.83 4.21
N ASN A 18 12.30 -12.59 3.21
CA ASN A 18 11.37 -13.04 2.21
C ASN A 18 11.12 -14.53 2.25
N ASN A 19 9.94 -14.84 2.65
CA ASN A 19 9.52 -16.20 2.92
C ASN A 19 9.22 -17.02 1.67
N SER A 20 9.08 -16.43 0.47
CA SER A 20 8.66 -17.20 -0.69
C SER A 20 9.11 -16.69 -2.07
N TYR A 21 9.36 -15.40 -2.24
CA TYR A 21 9.59 -14.83 -3.58
C TYR A 21 11.06 -14.86 -4.02
N TYR A 22 12.01 -14.56 -3.12
CA TYR A 22 13.45 -14.51 -3.42
C TYR A 22 14.19 -15.69 -2.80
N THR A 23 13.66 -16.89 -2.98
CA THR A 23 14.37 -18.08 -2.52
C THR A 23 15.54 -18.36 -3.45
N ILE A 24 16.68 -18.71 -2.87
CA ILE A 24 17.89 -19.09 -3.62
C ILE A 24 17.57 -20.20 -4.65
N ASP A 25 16.60 -21.06 -4.36
CA ASP A 25 16.19 -22.16 -5.21
C ASP A 25 15.58 -21.71 -6.54
N ARG A 26 14.99 -20.53 -6.61
CA ARG A 26 14.42 -19.96 -7.85
C ARG A 26 15.47 -19.35 -8.78
N VAL A 27 16.70 -19.24 -8.33
CA VAL A 27 17.79 -18.70 -9.16
C VAL A 27 18.28 -19.77 -10.11
N SER A 28 18.03 -19.58 -11.40
CA SER A 28 18.44 -20.53 -12.45
C SER A 28 19.93 -20.50 -12.75
N ASN A 29 20.59 -19.33 -12.59
CA ASN A 29 22.02 -19.21 -12.84
C ASN A 29 22.82 -19.75 -11.65
N GLN A 30 23.55 -20.86 -11.91
CA GLN A 30 24.28 -21.57 -10.85
C GLN A 30 25.40 -20.73 -10.21
N THR A 31 26.06 -19.86 -10.97
CA THR A 31 27.11 -18.98 -10.44
C THR A 31 26.52 -17.98 -9.44
N ILE A 32 25.38 -17.36 -9.82
CA ILE A 32 24.68 -16.44 -8.92
C ILE A 32 24.15 -17.19 -7.70
N LYS A 33 23.58 -18.37 -7.89
CA LYS A 33 23.12 -19.23 -6.80
C LYS A 33 24.20 -19.51 -5.78
N ASN A 34 25.40 -19.87 -6.22
CA ASN A 34 26.53 -20.13 -5.35
C ASN A 34 26.95 -18.87 -4.57
N ILE A 35 27.00 -17.71 -5.22
CA ILE A 35 27.29 -16.43 -4.55
C ILE A 35 26.27 -16.13 -3.44
N LEU A 36 25.00 -16.37 -3.70
CA LEU A 36 23.96 -16.14 -2.69
C LEU A 36 24.08 -17.10 -1.51
N ILE A 37 24.40 -18.38 -1.77
CA ILE A 37 24.68 -19.37 -0.73
C ILE A 37 25.87 -18.96 0.12
N ASP A 38 26.95 -18.48 -0.50
CA ASP A 38 28.15 -18.02 0.21
C ASP A 38 27.83 -16.81 1.10
N ILE A 39 27.05 -15.83 0.60
CA ILE A 39 26.59 -14.70 1.38
C ILE A 39 25.73 -15.15 2.57
N MET A 40 24.83 -16.07 2.37
CA MET A 40 23.97 -16.58 3.43
C MET A 40 24.73 -17.32 4.52
N ASN A 41 25.69 -18.15 4.14
CA ASN A 41 26.48 -18.94 5.07
C ASN A 41 27.58 -18.12 5.79
N ASN A 42 27.95 -16.97 5.24
CA ASN A 42 29.00 -16.13 5.82
C ASN A 42 28.47 -15.43 7.08
N LYS A 43 28.90 -15.87 8.25
CA LYS A 43 28.50 -15.31 9.55
C LYS A 43 29.04 -13.90 9.81
N SER A 44 30.09 -13.47 9.10
CA SER A 44 30.63 -12.11 9.23
C SER A 44 29.74 -11.06 8.52
N ILE A 45 28.98 -11.48 7.51
CA ILE A 45 28.03 -10.60 6.84
C ILE A 45 26.76 -10.53 7.70
N LYS A 46 26.49 -9.36 8.25
CA LYS A 46 25.23 -9.10 8.97
C LYS A 46 24.16 -8.62 8.00
N PRO A 47 22.89 -9.01 8.16
CA PRO A 47 21.81 -8.43 7.40
C PRO A 47 21.78 -6.91 7.59
N LEU A 48 21.46 -6.18 6.52
CA LEU A 48 21.31 -4.73 6.61
C LEU A 48 20.11 -4.39 7.48
N GLU A 49 20.31 -3.59 8.51
CA GLU A 49 19.20 -2.99 9.23
C GLU A 49 18.68 -1.80 8.43
N VAL A 50 17.40 -1.85 8.07
CA VAL A 50 16.71 -0.77 7.36
C VAL A 50 15.72 -0.14 8.32
N ASN A 51 15.96 1.12 8.64
CA ASN A 51 15.09 1.94 9.46
C ASN A 51 15.08 3.36 8.93
N GLY A 52 13.93 3.99 8.92
CA GLY A 52 13.79 5.39 8.53
C GLY A 52 12.95 5.60 7.28
N THR A 53 13.11 6.78 6.72
CA THR A 53 12.27 7.27 5.63
C THR A 53 13.06 7.56 4.38
N LYS A 54 12.39 7.44 3.22
CA LYS A 54 12.89 7.92 1.94
C LYS A 54 11.77 8.53 1.12
N VAL A 55 11.97 9.77 0.68
CA VAL A 55 11.10 10.47 -0.26
C VAL A 55 11.73 10.45 -1.65
N PHE A 56 11.04 9.82 -2.59
CA PHE A 56 11.45 9.71 -3.98
C PHE A 56 10.66 10.73 -4.82
N GLY A 57 11.10 12.00 -4.78
CA GLY A 57 10.37 13.11 -5.41
C GLY A 57 10.19 12.98 -6.92
N ALA A 58 11.11 12.32 -7.63
CA ALA A 58 10.98 12.08 -9.07
C ALA A 58 10.00 10.93 -9.41
N MET A 59 9.61 10.13 -8.42
CA MET A 59 8.71 8.99 -8.57
C MET A 59 7.35 9.22 -7.91
N ASP A 60 7.16 10.35 -7.24
CA ASP A 60 6.01 10.65 -6.40
C ASP A 60 5.70 9.51 -5.41
N ARG A 61 6.75 9.04 -4.68
CA ARG A 61 6.69 7.93 -3.73
C ARG A 61 7.36 8.30 -2.43
N ALA A 62 6.86 7.72 -1.35
CA ALA A 62 7.53 7.76 -0.05
C ALA A 62 7.52 6.37 0.58
N VAL A 63 8.57 6.06 1.32
CA VAL A 63 8.72 4.78 2.00
C VAL A 63 9.17 5.04 3.43
N TYR A 64 8.59 4.33 4.36
CA TYR A 64 8.94 4.33 5.76
C TYR A 64 9.16 2.92 6.29
N PHE A 65 10.29 2.70 6.94
CA PHE A 65 10.62 1.47 7.66
C PHE A 65 10.73 1.81 9.15
N ASN A 66 9.95 1.17 9.98
CA ASN A 66 9.90 1.47 11.42
C ASN A 66 10.97 0.72 12.26
N GLY A 67 11.97 0.15 11.62
CA GLY A 67 13.07 -0.59 12.26
C GLY A 67 12.72 -1.97 12.80
N LYS A 68 11.45 -2.31 12.80
CA LYS A 68 10.91 -3.66 13.03
C LYS A 68 10.42 -4.19 11.68
N ASP A 69 9.45 -5.00 11.63
CA ASP A 69 9.00 -5.56 10.35
C ASP A 69 7.99 -4.67 9.61
N GLY A 70 7.59 -3.53 10.19
CA GLY A 70 6.63 -2.61 9.62
C GLY A 70 7.20 -1.74 8.50
N LYS A 71 6.48 -1.68 7.38
CA LYS A 71 6.83 -0.87 6.22
C LYS A 71 5.57 -0.13 5.73
N VAL A 72 5.71 1.15 5.47
CA VAL A 72 4.65 1.96 4.86
C VAL A 72 5.15 2.51 3.54
N VAL A 73 4.38 2.34 2.48
CA VAL A 73 4.69 2.90 1.16
C VAL A 73 3.50 3.74 0.70
N VAL A 74 3.74 5.00 0.36
CA VAL A 74 2.73 5.89 -0.18
C VAL A 74 2.97 6.10 -1.66
N SER A 75 1.94 5.85 -2.45
CA SER A 75 1.93 6.00 -3.90
C SER A 75 1.10 7.22 -4.27
N MET A 76 1.74 8.19 -4.92
CA MET A 76 1.15 9.48 -5.26
C MET A 76 1.28 9.76 -6.77
N HIS A 77 0.62 10.80 -7.26
CA HIS A 77 0.74 11.26 -8.64
C HIS A 77 0.72 12.78 -8.72
N SER A 78 1.27 13.30 -9.80
CA SER A 78 1.30 14.74 -10.09
C SER A 78 1.29 14.99 -11.61
N SER A 79 1.53 16.24 -12.02
CA SER A 79 1.77 16.55 -13.43
C SER A 79 3.02 15.86 -14.01
N ARG A 80 3.93 15.35 -13.15
CA ARG A 80 5.17 14.65 -13.55
C ARG A 80 4.96 13.15 -13.69
N VAL A 81 4.23 12.55 -12.75
CA VAL A 81 4.04 11.09 -12.63
C VAL A 81 2.56 10.77 -12.82
N ALA A 82 2.25 9.85 -13.71
CA ALA A 82 0.88 9.38 -13.93
C ALA A 82 0.31 8.68 -12.68
N ASN A 83 -0.99 8.77 -12.50
CA ASN A 83 -1.69 8.07 -11.40
C ASN A 83 -1.62 6.55 -11.56
N PHE A 84 -1.72 6.04 -12.81
CA PHE A 84 -1.45 4.65 -13.14
C PHE A 84 -1.10 4.51 -14.62
N GLU A 85 -0.68 3.35 -15.02
CA GLU A 85 -0.40 2.98 -16.41
C GLU A 85 -1.11 1.68 -16.76
N THR A 86 -1.69 1.63 -17.96
CA THR A 86 -2.17 0.41 -18.59
C THR A 86 -1.48 0.27 -19.95
N MET A 87 -1.03 -0.95 -20.27
CA MET A 87 -0.36 -1.27 -21.53
C MET A 87 -0.73 -2.68 -21.97
N ASN A 88 -0.88 -2.89 -23.27
CA ASN A 88 -1.20 -4.21 -23.85
C ASN A 88 -2.44 -4.90 -23.25
N GLY A 89 -3.34 -4.15 -22.66
CA GLY A 89 -4.52 -4.68 -21.97
C GLY A 89 -4.29 -5.11 -20.52
N GLU A 90 -3.10 -4.88 -19.97
CA GLU A 90 -2.77 -5.16 -18.57
C GLU A 90 -3.14 -3.97 -17.68
N ASN A 91 -3.37 -4.25 -16.38
CA ASN A 91 -3.68 -3.25 -15.35
C ASN A 91 -4.84 -2.32 -15.73
N ILE A 92 -5.90 -2.90 -16.26
CA ILE A 92 -7.03 -2.12 -16.80
C ILE A 92 -7.86 -1.39 -15.75
N LYS A 93 -7.72 -1.78 -14.47
CA LYS A 93 -8.39 -1.19 -13.31
C LYS A 93 -7.44 -0.56 -12.29
N GLY A 94 -6.23 -0.20 -12.69
CA GLY A 94 -5.23 0.45 -11.82
C GLY A 94 -5.61 1.86 -11.36
N TRP A 95 -6.85 2.24 -11.48
CA TRP A 95 -7.44 3.59 -11.42
C TRP A 95 -6.94 4.48 -10.30
N TYR A 96 -6.78 3.92 -9.10
CA TYR A 96 -6.51 4.69 -7.88
C TYR A 96 -5.15 4.39 -7.26
N THR A 97 -4.32 3.59 -7.93
CA THR A 97 -3.03 3.15 -7.37
C THR A 97 -2.04 4.28 -7.11
N GLY A 98 -2.22 5.44 -7.77
CA GLY A 98 -1.44 6.66 -7.53
C GLY A 98 -2.18 7.73 -6.72
N ASP A 99 -3.39 7.48 -6.26
CA ASP A 99 -4.24 8.49 -5.61
C ASP A 99 -4.03 8.56 -4.08
N GLY A 100 -2.79 8.33 -3.65
CA GLY A 100 -2.43 8.27 -2.24
C GLY A 100 -2.60 6.87 -1.65
N MET A 101 -2.57 5.83 -2.47
CA MET A 101 -2.61 4.47 -1.97
C MET A 101 -1.46 4.24 -0.99
N THR A 102 -1.82 3.73 0.17
CA THR A 102 -0.92 3.54 1.30
C THR A 102 -0.81 2.05 1.61
N TYR A 103 0.31 1.45 1.22
CA TYR A 103 0.60 0.05 1.52
C TYR A 103 1.19 -0.04 2.91
N ILE A 104 0.61 -0.88 3.76
CA ILE A 104 1.12 -1.16 5.10
C ILE A 104 1.43 -2.64 5.19
N TYR A 105 2.72 -2.95 5.26
CA TYR A 105 3.22 -4.31 5.41
C TYR A 105 3.61 -4.56 6.87
N GLY A 106 3.24 -5.71 7.39
CA GLY A 106 3.78 -6.27 8.61
C GLY A 106 5.05 -7.06 8.34
N LYS A 107 5.26 -8.08 9.14
CA LYS A 107 6.41 -8.99 9.03
C LYS A 107 6.42 -9.77 7.74
N ASP A 108 5.26 -10.17 7.27
CA ASP A 108 5.09 -10.84 6.00
C ASP A 108 4.26 -10.01 5.00
N SER A 109 4.15 -10.48 3.79
CA SER A 109 3.38 -9.85 2.70
C SER A 109 2.11 -10.61 2.32
N SER A 110 1.66 -11.57 3.13
CA SER A 110 0.53 -12.45 2.84
C SER A 110 -0.76 -11.67 2.56
N ALA A 111 -0.96 -10.55 3.27
CA ALA A 111 -2.09 -9.64 3.06
C ALA A 111 -2.18 -9.05 1.63
N PHE A 112 -1.14 -9.20 0.81
CA PHE A 112 -1.10 -8.75 -0.58
C PHE A 112 -0.89 -9.89 -1.59
N THR A 113 -0.89 -11.15 -1.14
CA THR A 113 -0.75 -12.31 -2.03
C THR A 113 -2.08 -12.57 -2.75
N GLU A 114 -2.08 -12.45 -4.07
CA GLU A 114 -3.30 -12.50 -4.90
C GLU A 114 -4.31 -11.39 -4.58
N PHE A 115 -3.82 -10.27 -4.08
CA PHE A 115 -4.60 -9.09 -3.72
C PHE A 115 -5.28 -8.47 -4.95
N TRP A 116 -4.51 -8.16 -5.99
CA TRP A 116 -4.99 -7.41 -7.15
C TRP A 116 -6.18 -8.04 -7.88
N PRO A 117 -6.25 -9.38 -8.10
CA PRO A 117 -7.40 -9.96 -8.75
C PRO A 117 -8.67 -10.03 -7.88
N THR A 118 -8.55 -9.78 -6.57
CA THR A 118 -9.66 -10.00 -5.64
C THR A 118 -10.05 -8.78 -4.82
N VAL A 119 -9.19 -7.76 -4.75
CA VAL A 119 -9.54 -6.51 -4.05
C VAL A 119 -10.68 -5.78 -4.77
N ASP A 120 -11.51 -5.09 -4.01
CA ASP A 120 -12.40 -4.09 -4.58
C ASP A 120 -11.58 -2.87 -5.03
N ASP A 121 -11.45 -2.67 -6.33
CA ASP A 121 -10.63 -1.61 -6.94
C ASP A 121 -11.07 -0.18 -6.54
N TYR A 122 -12.29 -0.02 -6.03
CA TYR A 122 -12.79 1.25 -5.50
C TYR A 122 -12.35 1.49 -4.04
N HIS A 123 -11.90 0.47 -3.35
CA HIS A 123 -11.55 0.53 -1.93
C HIS A 123 -10.06 0.17 -1.70
N LEU A 124 -9.15 0.88 -2.36
CA LEU A 124 -7.71 0.70 -2.12
C LEU A 124 -7.28 1.45 -0.85
N PRO A 125 -6.41 0.85 -0.02
CA PRO A 125 -5.96 1.46 1.25
C PRO A 125 -5.42 2.88 1.07
N GLY A 126 -5.86 3.80 1.89
CA GLY A 126 -5.44 5.20 1.88
C GLY A 126 -6.11 6.07 0.80
N VAL A 127 -6.88 5.50 -0.11
CA VAL A 127 -7.50 6.24 -1.22
C VAL A 127 -8.80 6.92 -0.79
N THR A 128 -9.03 8.12 -1.34
CA THR A 128 -10.27 8.88 -1.19
C THR A 128 -10.88 9.10 -2.57
N ASN A 129 -12.06 8.57 -2.80
CA ASN A 129 -12.72 8.59 -4.11
C ASN A 129 -14.24 8.47 -4.01
N SER A 130 -14.94 8.71 -5.10
CA SER A 130 -16.35 8.34 -5.27
C SER A 130 -16.46 6.86 -5.67
N LEU A 131 -17.65 6.29 -5.47
CA LEU A 131 -18.00 4.95 -5.95
C LEU A 131 -18.73 4.98 -7.29
N ASN A 132 -18.69 6.11 -8.00
CA ASN A 132 -19.26 6.21 -9.33
C ASN A 132 -18.56 5.25 -10.30
N PRO A 133 -19.33 4.55 -11.15
CA PRO A 133 -18.76 3.55 -12.05
C PRO A 133 -17.68 4.12 -12.95
N ARG A 134 -16.59 3.40 -13.10
CA ARG A 134 -15.49 3.70 -14.01
C ARG A 134 -15.35 2.61 -15.07
N GLY A 135 -15.13 3.04 -16.30
CA GLY A 135 -14.76 2.13 -17.38
C GLY A 135 -13.28 1.71 -17.27
N ASP A 136 -12.97 0.53 -17.76
CA ASP A 136 -11.59 0.05 -17.86
C ASP A 136 -10.68 1.10 -18.50
N LYS A 137 -9.47 1.23 -17.98
CA LYS A 137 -8.43 2.19 -18.42
C LYS A 137 -8.79 3.67 -18.25
N SER A 138 -9.96 4.02 -17.69
CA SER A 138 -10.37 5.42 -17.53
C SER A 138 -9.38 6.20 -16.67
N GLY A 139 -8.98 7.39 -17.11
CA GLY A 139 -8.02 8.25 -16.41
C GLY A 139 -6.57 7.81 -16.54
N GLU A 140 -6.25 6.81 -17.34
CA GLU A 140 -4.88 6.47 -17.68
C GLU A 140 -4.28 7.53 -18.61
N ARG A 141 -3.07 7.96 -18.31
CA ARG A 141 -2.43 9.09 -19.00
C ARG A 141 -2.30 8.92 -20.51
N ARG A 142 -1.97 7.74 -20.99
CA ARG A 142 -1.69 7.50 -22.41
C ARG A 142 -2.97 7.26 -23.21
N MET A 143 -3.91 6.55 -22.61
CA MET A 143 -5.08 6.04 -23.34
C MET A 143 -6.26 7.02 -23.31
N ILE A 144 -6.46 7.75 -22.23
CA ILE A 144 -7.63 8.61 -22.01
C ILE A 144 -7.25 10.08 -21.76
N GLY A 145 -5.96 10.36 -21.74
CA GLY A 145 -5.46 11.73 -21.73
C GLY A 145 -5.56 12.47 -20.41
N PHE A 146 -5.71 11.76 -19.29
CA PHE A 146 -5.63 12.44 -18.00
C PHE A 146 -4.18 12.73 -17.64
N VAL A 147 -3.89 13.99 -17.40
CA VAL A 147 -2.67 14.46 -16.75
C VAL A 147 -3.10 15.39 -15.63
N SER A 148 -2.68 15.10 -14.42
CA SER A 148 -2.98 15.99 -13.30
C SER A 148 -2.39 17.37 -13.56
N PRO A 149 -3.18 18.45 -13.43
CA PRO A 149 -2.67 19.81 -13.47
C PRO A 149 -1.93 20.19 -12.19
N LYS A 150 -2.05 19.36 -11.12
CA LYS A 150 -1.43 19.61 -9.83
C LYS A 150 0.03 19.16 -9.87
N SER A 151 0.94 20.05 -9.49
CA SER A 151 2.38 19.76 -9.53
C SER A 151 2.96 19.43 -8.16
N PHE A 152 2.25 19.77 -7.07
CA PHE A 152 2.77 19.55 -5.75
C PHE A 152 2.56 18.11 -5.30
N VAL A 153 3.64 17.35 -5.37
CA VAL A 153 3.87 16.12 -4.64
C VAL A 153 5.31 16.14 -4.17
N GLY A 154 5.53 15.86 -2.91
CA GLY A 154 6.86 15.82 -2.33
C GLY A 154 6.81 15.92 -0.83
N GLY A 155 7.97 16.13 -0.24
CA GLY A 155 8.10 16.22 1.21
C GLY A 155 9.50 16.50 1.65
N VAL A 156 9.69 16.44 2.93
CA VAL A 156 10.99 16.53 3.59
C VAL A 156 11.24 15.28 4.42
N GLU A 157 12.49 14.92 4.57
CA GLU A 157 12.90 13.76 5.38
C GLU A 157 14.15 14.10 6.19
N THR A 158 14.25 13.49 7.37
CA THR A 158 15.45 13.53 8.21
C THR A 158 16.26 12.25 8.13
N GLY A 159 15.80 11.27 7.36
CA GLY A 159 16.30 9.90 7.32
C GLY A 159 15.65 8.97 8.35
N ARG A 160 14.98 9.52 9.36
CA ARG A 160 14.16 8.76 10.33
C ARG A 160 12.70 9.09 10.25
N GLU A 161 12.41 10.34 10.01
CA GLU A 161 11.06 10.91 9.97
C GLU A 161 10.83 11.55 8.62
N ALA A 162 9.59 11.62 8.19
CA ALA A 162 9.22 12.35 6.99
C ALA A 162 7.86 13.02 7.13
N PHE A 163 7.72 14.13 6.43
CA PHE A 163 6.45 14.71 6.04
C PHE A 163 6.33 14.65 4.53
N VAL A 164 5.21 14.13 4.04
CA VAL A 164 4.92 14.02 2.61
C VAL A 164 3.54 14.57 2.33
N GLY A 165 3.38 15.29 1.24
CA GLY A 165 2.12 15.88 0.83
C GLY A 165 1.84 15.74 -0.65
N MET A 166 0.55 15.70 -1.00
CA MET A 166 0.05 15.69 -2.35
C MET A 166 -1.13 16.66 -2.49
N ASP A 167 -1.06 17.56 -3.46
CA ASP A 167 -2.23 18.31 -3.95
C ASP A 167 -2.88 17.48 -5.05
N MET A 168 -4.06 16.93 -4.77
CA MET A 168 -4.71 15.95 -5.63
C MET A 168 -5.93 16.52 -6.33
N ILE A 169 -6.11 16.13 -7.57
CA ILE A 169 -7.36 16.23 -8.31
C ILE A 169 -7.67 14.87 -8.94
N SER A 170 -8.91 14.43 -8.82
CA SER A 170 -9.37 13.17 -9.45
C SER A 170 -9.29 13.21 -10.98
N TRP A 171 -9.22 12.03 -11.58
CA TRP A 171 -9.12 11.87 -13.06
C TRP A 171 -10.22 12.60 -13.84
N ASN A 172 -11.44 12.66 -13.30
CA ASN A 172 -12.58 13.36 -13.90
C ASN A 172 -12.69 14.83 -13.47
N LYS A 173 -11.71 15.30 -12.68
CA LYS A 173 -11.63 16.68 -12.15
C LYS A 173 -12.84 17.11 -11.31
N GLN A 174 -13.55 16.16 -10.72
CA GLN A 174 -14.73 16.45 -9.92
C GLN A 174 -14.41 16.50 -8.41
N THR A 175 -13.27 15.98 -7.99
CA THR A 175 -12.86 15.95 -6.59
C THR A 175 -11.45 16.49 -6.43
N GLU A 176 -11.28 17.47 -5.56
CA GLU A 176 -9.97 18.02 -5.18
C GLU A 176 -9.76 17.86 -3.69
N MET A 177 -8.51 17.66 -3.28
CA MET A 177 -8.12 17.57 -1.88
C MET A 177 -6.61 17.72 -1.69
N LYS A 178 -6.21 17.92 -0.44
CA LYS A 178 -4.81 17.83 -0.03
C LYS A 178 -4.65 16.64 0.89
N LYS A 179 -3.69 15.78 0.59
CA LYS A 179 -3.34 14.62 1.41
C LYS A 179 -1.95 14.80 1.99
N SER A 180 -1.77 14.39 3.23
CA SER A 180 -0.50 14.52 3.94
C SER A 180 -0.26 13.29 4.81
N TRP A 181 1.00 12.90 4.92
CA TRP A 181 1.46 11.80 5.75
C TRP A 181 2.64 12.26 6.59
N PHE A 182 2.53 12.08 7.90
CA PHE A 182 3.62 12.29 8.85
C PHE A 182 4.07 10.93 9.34
N MET A 183 5.32 10.59 9.12
CA MET A 183 5.94 9.30 9.45
C MET A 183 6.94 9.56 10.57
N ILE A 184 6.57 9.23 11.79
CA ILE A 184 7.32 9.57 13.01
C ILE A 184 7.20 8.43 14.01
N ASP A 185 8.32 7.98 14.59
CA ASP A 185 8.39 7.03 15.70
C ASP A 185 7.50 5.78 15.58
N GLY A 186 7.49 5.18 14.40
CA GLY A 186 6.69 3.97 14.14
C GLY A 186 5.23 4.23 13.80
N VAL A 187 4.80 5.48 13.80
CA VAL A 187 3.43 5.90 13.48
C VAL A 187 3.39 6.63 12.13
N THR A 188 2.35 6.38 11.38
CA THR A 188 2.00 7.20 10.21
C THR A 188 0.67 7.89 10.46
N LEU A 189 0.69 9.21 10.58
CA LEU A 189 -0.52 10.03 10.63
C LEU A 189 -0.88 10.44 9.21
N ALA A 190 -2.06 10.01 8.72
CA ALA A 190 -2.59 10.40 7.43
C ALA A 190 -3.73 11.41 7.59
N ILE A 191 -3.68 12.49 6.83
CA ILE A 191 -4.65 13.58 6.88
C ILE A 191 -5.12 13.89 5.45
N ALA A 192 -6.42 14.01 5.27
CA ALA A 192 -7.01 14.63 4.08
C ALA A 192 -7.71 15.93 4.49
N SER A 193 -7.50 16.99 3.73
CA SER A 193 -8.08 18.32 3.99
C SER A 193 -8.51 19.01 2.70
N ASN A 194 -9.32 20.06 2.84
CA ASN A 194 -9.87 20.81 1.71
C ASN A 194 -10.53 19.89 0.67
N ILE A 195 -11.29 18.93 1.17
CA ILE A 195 -12.00 17.99 0.32
C ILE A 195 -13.19 18.74 -0.30
N ASP A 196 -13.15 18.93 -1.61
CA ASP A 196 -14.23 19.50 -2.40
C ASP A 196 -14.59 18.51 -3.50
N SER A 197 -15.85 18.06 -3.53
CA SER A 197 -16.29 17.07 -4.49
C SER A 197 -17.66 17.40 -5.07
N ARG A 198 -17.72 17.31 -6.38
CA ARG A 198 -18.97 17.32 -7.18
C ARG A 198 -19.32 15.92 -7.69
N ASP A 199 -18.56 14.92 -7.28
CA ASP A 199 -18.70 13.52 -7.70
C ASP A 199 -19.61 12.69 -6.75
N GLY A 200 -20.49 13.38 -6.02
CA GLY A 200 -21.41 12.76 -5.06
C GLY A 200 -20.74 12.40 -3.74
N ILE A 201 -21.17 11.28 -3.16
CA ILE A 201 -20.62 10.81 -1.89
C ILE A 201 -19.21 10.24 -2.14
N ILE A 202 -18.28 10.66 -1.32
CA ILE A 202 -16.89 10.18 -1.35
C ILE A 202 -16.57 9.39 -0.09
N HIS A 203 -15.67 8.43 -0.23
CA HIS A 203 -15.20 7.56 0.83
C HIS A 203 -13.69 7.64 0.92
N THR A 204 -13.16 7.51 2.14
CA THR A 204 -11.73 7.25 2.36
C THR A 204 -11.60 5.84 2.89
N THR A 205 -10.94 4.97 2.14
CA THR A 205 -10.61 3.63 2.59
C THR A 205 -9.39 3.71 3.52
N VAL A 206 -9.58 3.37 4.77
CA VAL A 206 -8.46 3.35 5.74
C VAL A 206 -7.56 2.16 5.46
N ASP A 207 -8.15 0.98 5.34
CA ASP A 207 -7.46 -0.25 4.96
C ASP A 207 -8.42 -1.20 4.21
N ASN A 208 -7.84 -2.05 3.40
CA ASN A 208 -8.51 -3.15 2.73
C ASN A 208 -7.45 -4.21 2.45
N ARG A 209 -7.41 -5.26 3.25
CA ARG A 209 -6.36 -6.28 3.22
C ARG A 209 -6.93 -7.67 3.25
N ILE A 210 -6.19 -8.61 2.72
CA ILE A 210 -6.52 -10.02 2.86
C ILE A 210 -6.35 -10.39 4.33
N LEU A 211 -7.46 -10.87 4.92
CA LEU A 211 -7.54 -11.16 6.34
C LEU A 211 -7.19 -12.64 6.65
N GLU A 212 -7.34 -13.55 5.67
CA GLU A 212 -7.21 -15.00 5.83
C GLU A 212 -8.01 -15.48 7.06
N ASP A 213 -7.35 -16.11 8.05
CA ASP A 213 -7.97 -16.50 9.32
C ASP A 213 -7.93 -15.40 10.39
N GLY A 214 -7.49 -14.19 9.99
CA GLY A 214 -7.37 -13.05 10.88
C GLY A 214 -8.72 -12.57 11.42
N LYS A 215 -8.64 -11.77 12.45
CA LYS A 215 -9.78 -11.16 13.13
C LYS A 215 -9.59 -9.65 13.23
N ILE A 216 -10.68 -8.93 13.22
CA ILE A 216 -10.71 -7.48 13.43
C ILE A 216 -11.22 -7.22 14.85
N TYR A 217 -10.61 -6.28 15.53
CA TYR A 217 -11.01 -5.84 16.86
C TYR A 217 -11.26 -4.33 16.85
N LEU A 218 -12.40 -3.92 17.39
CA LEU A 218 -12.78 -2.53 17.58
C LEU A 218 -12.76 -2.22 19.07
N ASP A 219 -11.92 -1.29 19.50
CA ASP A 219 -11.72 -0.97 20.92
C ASP A 219 -11.57 -2.24 21.80
N GLY A 220 -10.79 -3.19 21.31
CA GLY A 220 -10.52 -4.48 21.98
C GLY A 220 -11.63 -5.53 21.88
N LYS A 221 -12.74 -5.25 21.18
CA LYS A 221 -13.83 -6.21 20.98
C LYS A 221 -13.80 -6.78 19.56
N GLN A 222 -13.82 -8.10 19.45
CA GLN A 222 -13.83 -8.76 18.15
C GLN A 222 -15.08 -8.38 17.33
N LEU A 223 -14.85 -7.95 16.08
CA LEU A 223 -15.90 -7.76 15.09
C LEU A 223 -16.51 -9.12 14.69
N LYS A 224 -17.81 -9.24 14.75
CA LYS A 224 -18.54 -10.46 14.36
C LYS A 224 -19.36 -10.28 13.07
N GLU A 225 -19.76 -9.05 12.81
CA GLU A 225 -20.58 -8.66 11.66
C GLU A 225 -20.22 -7.23 11.23
N GLU A 226 -20.69 -6.82 10.06
CA GLU A 226 -20.53 -5.45 9.59
C GLU A 226 -21.11 -4.46 10.61
N ILE A 227 -20.38 -3.38 10.85
CA ILE A 227 -20.82 -2.31 11.75
C ILE A 227 -20.61 -0.95 11.11
N THR A 228 -21.58 -0.09 11.29
CA THR A 228 -21.48 1.35 10.98
C THR A 228 -21.47 2.15 12.28
N ILE A 229 -20.45 2.96 12.47
CA ILE A 229 -20.25 3.78 13.66
C ILE A 229 -20.38 5.24 13.25
N GLN A 230 -21.34 5.95 13.83
CA GLN A 230 -21.57 7.36 13.57
C GLN A 230 -20.73 8.22 14.49
N ASN A 231 -20.06 9.23 13.93
CA ASN A 231 -19.25 10.23 14.64
C ASN A 231 -18.25 9.61 15.65
N PRO A 232 -17.49 8.56 15.25
CA PRO A 232 -16.53 7.95 16.17
C PRO A 232 -15.44 8.94 16.53
N LYS A 233 -15.02 8.88 17.80
CA LYS A 233 -13.86 9.62 18.30
C LYS A 233 -12.89 8.66 18.94
N ASN A 234 -11.62 8.74 18.52
CA ASN A 234 -10.55 7.89 19.06
C ASN A 234 -10.81 6.38 18.93
N LEU A 235 -11.53 5.96 17.88
CA LEU A 235 -11.80 4.54 17.60
C LEU A 235 -10.50 3.80 17.26
N SER A 236 -10.25 2.70 17.93
CA SER A 236 -9.10 1.81 17.65
C SER A 236 -9.55 0.60 16.85
N ILE A 237 -8.85 0.31 15.76
CA ILE A 237 -9.07 -0.86 14.92
C ILE A 237 -7.77 -1.63 14.87
N ASN A 238 -7.79 -2.90 15.27
CA ASN A 238 -6.61 -3.77 15.29
C ASN A 238 -6.91 -5.07 14.57
N PHE A 239 -5.88 -5.65 13.98
CA PHE A 239 -5.91 -6.95 13.32
C PHE A 239 -5.06 -7.94 14.10
N ASN A 240 -5.52 -9.19 14.22
CA ASN A 240 -4.73 -10.31 14.75
C ASN A 240 -4.08 -10.09 16.12
N GLU A 241 -4.87 -9.94 17.19
CA GLU A 241 -4.34 -9.88 18.57
C GLU A 241 -3.41 -11.05 18.95
N ASN A 242 -3.54 -12.21 18.29
CA ASN A 242 -2.74 -13.40 18.58
C ASN A 242 -1.30 -13.34 18.03
N TYR A 243 -0.96 -12.33 17.25
CA TYR A 243 0.36 -12.13 16.66
C TYR A 243 0.83 -10.69 16.93
N PRO A 244 1.28 -10.38 18.16
CA PRO A 244 1.64 -9.01 18.55
C PRO A 244 2.74 -8.41 17.69
N ASP A 245 3.61 -9.22 17.10
CA ASP A 245 4.67 -8.76 16.20
C ASP A 245 4.18 -8.46 14.77
N GLU A 246 2.95 -8.85 14.44
CA GLU A 246 2.31 -8.68 13.14
C GLU A 246 1.11 -7.72 13.19
N ASN A 247 0.81 -7.20 14.38
CA ASN A 247 -0.33 -6.31 14.57
C ASN A 247 -0.15 -5.00 13.81
N ILE A 248 -1.08 -4.76 12.92
CA ILE A 248 -1.31 -3.45 12.34
C ILE A 248 -2.54 -2.88 13.01
N GLY A 249 -2.43 -1.65 13.51
CA GLY A 249 -3.51 -0.95 14.17
C GLY A 249 -3.77 0.40 13.54
N TYR A 250 -5.02 0.81 13.57
CA TYR A 250 -5.47 2.13 13.15
C TYR A 250 -6.15 2.84 14.30
N LYS A 251 -5.88 4.12 14.39
CA LYS A 251 -6.58 5.03 15.30
C LYS A 251 -7.32 6.06 14.48
N ILE A 252 -8.63 5.97 14.43
CA ILE A 252 -9.48 7.00 13.83
C ILE A 252 -9.70 8.08 14.89
N VAL A 253 -9.08 9.23 14.69
CA VAL A 253 -9.18 10.33 15.66
C VAL A 253 -10.58 10.89 15.66
N GLU A 254 -11.12 11.19 14.48
CA GLU A 254 -12.46 11.70 14.26
C GLU A 254 -12.89 11.43 12.82
N ALA A 255 -14.13 11.00 12.63
CA ALA A 255 -14.77 10.87 11.34
C ALA A 255 -16.28 11.07 11.49
N PRO A 256 -17.00 11.48 10.44
CA PRO A 256 -18.47 11.54 10.50
C PRO A 256 -19.08 10.13 10.57
N GLU A 257 -18.50 9.19 9.88
CA GLU A 257 -18.95 7.79 9.86
C GLU A 257 -17.77 6.87 9.57
N VAL A 258 -17.76 5.70 10.18
CA VAL A 258 -16.83 4.61 9.87
C VAL A 258 -17.62 3.32 9.68
N VAL A 259 -17.40 2.67 8.55
CA VAL A 259 -17.92 1.34 8.26
C VAL A 259 -16.79 0.33 8.34
N VAL A 260 -16.99 -0.72 9.11
CA VAL A 260 -16.04 -1.84 9.22
C VAL A 260 -16.78 -3.14 8.90
N LYS A 261 -16.26 -3.88 7.94
CA LYS A 261 -16.87 -5.12 7.48
C LYS A 261 -15.82 -6.15 7.09
N VAL A 262 -16.24 -7.40 7.07
CA VAL A 262 -15.50 -8.52 6.49
C VAL A 262 -16.25 -8.98 5.26
N THR A 263 -15.54 -9.11 4.14
CA THR A 263 -16.14 -9.55 2.86
C THR A 263 -15.39 -10.75 2.30
N GLU A 264 -16.06 -11.56 1.51
CA GLU A 264 -15.43 -12.57 0.66
C GLU A 264 -15.51 -12.09 -0.79
N ASN A 265 -14.35 -11.89 -1.39
CA ASN A 265 -14.25 -11.39 -2.76
C ASN A 265 -13.70 -12.49 -3.67
N LYS A 266 -14.19 -12.49 -4.91
CA LYS A 266 -13.78 -13.41 -5.96
C LYS A 266 -13.32 -12.64 -7.18
N GLY A 267 -12.32 -13.18 -7.87
CA GLY A 267 -11.83 -12.61 -9.11
C GLY A 267 -10.76 -13.46 -9.73
N SER A 268 -10.25 -13.00 -10.87
CA SER A 268 -9.17 -13.65 -11.60
C SER A 268 -8.17 -12.62 -12.14
N TRP A 269 -6.97 -13.04 -12.46
CA TRP A 269 -6.01 -12.15 -13.12
C TRP A 269 -6.52 -11.64 -14.46
N LYS A 270 -7.39 -12.40 -15.14
CA LYS A 270 -8.01 -11.99 -16.40
C LYS A 270 -8.93 -10.77 -16.24
N ASP A 271 -9.59 -10.63 -15.10
CA ASP A 271 -10.51 -9.52 -14.83
C ASP A 271 -9.82 -8.16 -14.74
N ILE A 272 -8.50 -8.17 -14.55
CA ILE A 272 -7.65 -6.97 -14.48
C ILE A 272 -6.61 -6.89 -15.61
N GLY A 273 -6.78 -7.73 -16.66
CA GLY A 273 -5.93 -7.73 -17.85
C GLY A 273 -4.79 -8.72 -17.83
N GLY A 274 -4.73 -9.61 -16.88
CA GLY A 274 -3.80 -10.75 -16.89
C GLY A 274 -4.28 -11.91 -17.79
N SER A 275 -3.54 -13.01 -17.83
CA SER A 275 -3.83 -14.15 -18.71
C SER A 275 -4.63 -15.27 -18.03
N SER A 276 -4.56 -15.42 -16.72
CA SER A 276 -5.20 -16.53 -16.00
C SER A 276 -6.64 -16.21 -15.66
N ASP A 277 -7.56 -17.10 -16.04
CA ASP A 277 -8.98 -17.06 -15.71
C ASP A 277 -9.33 -17.94 -14.49
N LYS A 278 -8.33 -18.49 -13.81
CA LYS A 278 -8.53 -19.24 -12.59
C LYS A 278 -9.16 -18.34 -11.52
N GLU A 279 -10.35 -18.73 -11.05
CA GLU A 279 -11.02 -18.03 -9.96
C GLU A 279 -10.19 -18.14 -8.67
N ILE A 280 -10.04 -17.02 -8.01
CA ILE A 280 -9.38 -16.85 -6.72
C ILE A 280 -10.44 -16.27 -5.77
N THR A 281 -10.52 -16.82 -4.56
CA THR A 281 -11.39 -16.32 -3.51
C THR A 281 -10.53 -15.88 -2.32
N LYS A 282 -10.77 -14.69 -1.82
CA LYS A 282 -10.07 -14.13 -0.66
C LYS A 282 -11.05 -13.47 0.31
N LYS A 283 -10.71 -13.53 1.58
CA LYS A 283 -11.44 -12.87 2.65
C LYS A 283 -10.72 -11.54 3.00
N TYR A 284 -11.48 -10.48 3.02
CA TYR A 284 -11.00 -9.11 3.30
C TYR A 284 -11.61 -8.57 4.58
#